data_93af258453665082c571f89e9e386907
#
_entry.id   93af258453665082c571f89e9e386907
#
_cell.length_a   1.000
_cell.length_b   1.000
_cell.length_c   1.000
_cell.angle_alpha   90.00
_cell.angle_beta   90.00
_cell.angle_gamma   90.00
#
_symmetry.space_group_name_H-M   'P 1'
#
loop_
_entity.id
_entity.type
_entity.pdbx_description
1 polymer ?
#
loop_
_entity_poly.entity_id
_entity_poly.type
_entity_poly.pdbx_seq_one_letter_code
_entity_poly.pdbx_strand_id
1 'polypeptide(L)'
;MGLIRKKLPFIGRRKKIEVECLFDTGASSSSICPELVRALGLSTADLAKPVRIRLGKGSTQVSRIAAVTIRLNGTTLADTAYVMPGLSEEYILGAEFLERYDIRLDPKRRRLLLPPKRRLALVLV
;
A
#
# COMPACT_ATOMS: atom_id res chain seq x y z
N MET A 1 -4.19 19.59 7.99
CA MET A 1 -4.69 18.47 7.18
C MET A 1 -4.62 17.19 7.96
N GLY A 2 -5.72 16.45 8.03
CA GLY A 2 -5.72 15.18 8.69
C GLY A 2 -5.18 14.06 7.80
N LEU A 3 -4.30 13.24 8.37
CA LEU A 3 -3.89 12.02 7.70
C LEU A 3 -4.99 10.97 7.86
N ILE A 4 -5.15 10.14 6.84
CA ILE A 4 -6.13 9.05 6.89
C ILE A 4 -5.38 7.76 7.12
N ARG A 5 -5.71 7.08 8.22
CA ARG A 5 -5.20 5.74 8.53
C ARG A 5 -6.38 4.79 8.69
N LYS A 6 -6.25 3.63 8.11
CA LYS A 6 -7.27 2.59 8.23
C LYS A 6 -6.61 1.23 8.31
N LYS A 7 -7.21 0.35 9.10
CA LYS A 7 -6.75 -1.04 9.16
C LYS A 7 -7.46 -1.83 8.07
N LEU A 8 -6.67 -2.48 7.24
CA LEU A 8 -7.17 -3.30 6.14
C LEU A 8 -6.58 -4.70 6.22
N PRO A 9 -7.37 -5.73 5.88
CA PRO A 9 -6.83 -7.09 5.82
C PRO A 9 -5.86 -7.24 4.66
N PHE A 10 -4.64 -7.68 4.95
CA PHE A 10 -3.66 -8.05 3.93
C PHE A 10 -3.59 -9.57 3.90
N ILE A 11 -3.59 -10.13 2.71
CA ILE A 11 -3.57 -11.56 2.51
C ILE A 11 -2.16 -12.01 2.18
N GLY A 12 -1.60 -12.85 3.03
CA GLY A 12 -0.31 -13.44 2.81
C GLY A 12 -0.42 -14.89 2.39
N ARG A 13 0.70 -15.59 2.39
CA ARG A 13 0.80 -16.95 1.88
C ARG A 13 -0.08 -17.94 2.64
N ARG A 14 -0.14 -17.84 3.95
CA ARG A 14 -0.97 -18.72 4.80
C ARG A 14 -1.58 -17.96 5.94
N LYS A 15 -1.67 -16.65 5.80
CA LYS A 15 -1.99 -15.78 6.90
C LYS A 15 -2.67 -14.53 6.39
N LYS A 16 -3.58 -14.02 7.19
CA LYS A 16 -4.22 -12.74 6.95
C LYS A 16 -3.91 -11.86 8.15
N ILE A 17 -3.43 -10.65 7.90
CA ILE A 17 -3.06 -9.71 8.95
C ILE A 17 -3.79 -8.40 8.72
N GLU A 18 -4.35 -7.84 9.80
CA GLU A 18 -4.88 -6.48 9.79
C GLU A 18 -3.70 -5.52 9.82
N VAL A 19 -3.58 -4.70 8.79
CA VAL A 19 -2.45 -3.79 8.62
C VAL A 19 -2.94 -2.36 8.69
N GLU A 20 -2.27 -1.54 9.50
CA GLU A 20 -2.58 -0.11 9.55
C GLU A 20 -1.96 0.56 8.34
N CYS A 21 -2.81 1.09 7.47
CA CYS A 21 -2.41 1.74 6.24
C CYS A 21 -2.53 3.25 6.36
N LEU A 22 -1.49 3.95 5.97
CA LEU A 22 -1.52 5.40 5.79
C LEU A 22 -1.82 5.68 4.33
N PHE A 23 -2.86 6.47 4.08
CA PHE A 23 -3.24 6.86 2.71
C PHE A 23 -2.57 8.18 2.39
N ASP A 24 -1.67 8.18 1.42
CA ASP A 24 -0.81 9.32 1.13
C ASP A 24 -0.78 9.64 -0.37
N THR A 25 -1.56 10.66 -0.77
CA THR A 25 -1.59 11.10 -2.17
C THR A 25 -0.29 11.79 -2.59
N GLY A 26 0.53 12.20 -1.63
CA GLY A 26 1.84 12.79 -1.92
C GLY A 26 2.91 11.76 -2.26
N ALA A 27 2.66 10.48 -1.97
CA ALA A 27 3.55 9.40 -2.35
C ALA A 27 3.08 8.83 -3.68
N SER A 28 3.97 8.74 -4.67
CA SER A 28 3.60 8.17 -5.98
C SER A 28 3.30 6.69 -5.87
N SER A 29 4.15 5.96 -5.20
CA SER A 29 4.08 4.51 -5.08
C SER A 29 3.87 4.09 -3.63
N SER A 30 3.34 2.89 -3.45
CA SER A 30 3.15 2.31 -2.13
C SER A 30 4.47 1.83 -1.54
N SER A 31 4.53 1.77 -0.21
CA SER A 31 5.71 1.32 0.53
C SER A 31 5.29 0.38 1.66
N ILE A 32 6.12 -0.62 1.92
CA ILE A 32 5.84 -1.63 2.96
C ILE A 32 7.10 -1.83 3.81
N CYS A 33 6.92 -2.01 5.12
CA CYS A 33 8.05 -2.30 5.99
C CYS A 33 8.52 -3.75 5.79
N PRO A 34 9.82 -4.02 5.93
CA PRO A 34 10.35 -5.38 5.72
C PRO A 34 9.76 -6.42 6.67
N GLU A 35 9.45 -6.02 7.89
CA GLU A 35 8.87 -6.92 8.90
C GLU A 35 7.55 -7.50 8.44
N LEU A 36 6.70 -6.65 7.82
CA LEU A 36 5.40 -7.08 7.33
C LEU A 36 5.53 -8.02 6.14
N VAL A 37 6.51 -7.77 5.27
CA VAL A 37 6.81 -8.67 4.14
C VAL A 37 7.09 -10.07 4.65
N ARG A 38 7.93 -10.18 5.68
CA ARG A 38 8.28 -11.45 6.27
C ARG A 38 7.08 -12.10 6.97
N ALA A 39 6.35 -11.32 7.75
CA ALA A 39 5.21 -11.84 8.50
C ALA A 39 4.14 -12.42 7.58
N LEU A 40 3.91 -11.80 6.44
CA LEU A 40 2.92 -12.26 5.47
C LEU A 40 3.46 -13.29 4.49
N GLY A 41 4.78 -13.42 4.40
CA GLY A 41 5.40 -14.32 3.42
C GLY A 41 5.15 -13.88 1.99
N LEU A 42 5.28 -12.58 1.73
CA LEU A 42 5.00 -12.02 0.40
C LEU A 42 6.09 -12.34 -0.59
N SER A 43 5.70 -12.51 -1.85
CA SER A 43 6.64 -12.65 -2.95
C SER A 43 7.32 -11.31 -3.21
N THR A 44 8.64 -11.33 -3.38
CA THR A 44 9.42 -10.14 -3.67
C THR A 44 10.25 -10.34 -4.92
N ALA A 45 10.64 -9.23 -5.53
CA ALA A 45 11.54 -9.25 -6.68
C ALA A 45 12.59 -8.16 -6.48
N ASP A 46 13.79 -8.46 -6.93
CA ASP A 46 14.89 -7.49 -6.88
C ASP A 46 14.76 -6.50 -8.02
N LEU A 47 15.00 -5.23 -7.72
CA LEU A 47 15.06 -4.21 -8.76
C LEU A 47 16.39 -4.30 -9.48
N ALA A 48 16.39 -4.05 -10.79
CA ALA A 48 17.62 -4.05 -11.58
C ALA A 48 18.64 -3.04 -11.06
N LYS A 49 18.13 -1.90 -10.57
CA LYS A 49 18.95 -0.88 -9.91
C LYS A 49 18.23 -0.40 -8.66
N PRO A 50 18.96 -0.18 -7.57
CA PRO A 50 18.33 0.41 -6.37
C PRO A 50 17.73 1.77 -6.70
N VAL A 51 16.60 2.06 -6.08
CA VAL A 51 15.90 3.33 -6.20
C VAL A 51 16.08 4.10 -4.90
N ARG A 52 16.46 5.37 -5.01
CA ARG A 52 16.55 6.23 -3.85
C ARG A 52 15.21 6.92 -3.64
N ILE A 53 14.64 6.72 -2.47
CA ILE A 53 13.36 7.31 -2.13
C ILE A 53 13.57 8.31 -1.02
N ARG A 54 13.02 9.51 -1.21
CA ARG A 54 13.09 10.57 -0.22
C ARG A 54 12.03 10.33 0.85
N LEU A 55 12.49 10.29 2.09
CA LEU A 55 11.62 10.29 3.26
C LEU A 55 11.59 11.70 3.83
N GLY A 56 10.71 11.97 4.78
CA GLY A 56 10.58 13.30 5.35
C GLY A 56 11.91 13.92 5.75
N LYS A 57 12.77 13.15 6.41
CA LYS A 57 14.14 13.54 6.75
C LYS A 57 15.08 12.52 6.16
N GLY A 58 15.81 12.92 5.10
CA GLY A 58 16.77 12.04 4.48
C GLY A 58 16.18 11.18 3.39
N SER A 59 16.89 10.11 3.05
CA SER A 59 16.48 9.20 1.99
C SER A 59 16.89 7.78 2.34
N THR A 60 16.29 6.81 1.67
CA THR A 60 16.67 5.41 1.80
C THR A 60 16.81 4.80 0.42
N GLN A 61 17.61 3.76 0.30
CA GLN A 61 17.71 2.99 -0.92
C GLN A 61 16.80 1.78 -0.84
N VAL A 62 16.05 1.56 -1.91
CA VAL A 62 15.12 0.45 -2.03
C VAL A 62 15.61 -0.45 -3.15
N SER A 63 15.78 -1.72 -2.85
CA SER A 63 16.28 -2.70 -3.84
C SER A 63 15.28 -3.79 -4.17
N ARG A 64 14.14 -3.85 -3.48
CA ARG A 64 13.13 -4.89 -3.72
C ARG A 64 11.74 -4.31 -3.76
N ILE A 65 10.88 -5.00 -4.51
CA ILE A 65 9.44 -4.72 -4.52
C ILE A 65 8.70 -5.96 -4.06
N ALA A 66 7.51 -5.78 -3.47
CA ALA A 66 6.67 -6.85 -2.99
C ALA A 66 5.31 -6.82 -3.69
N ALA A 67 4.79 -7.99 -4.01
CA ALA A 67 3.42 -8.13 -4.51
C ALA A 67 2.49 -8.23 -3.30
N VAL A 68 1.47 -7.39 -3.27
CA VAL A 68 0.60 -7.22 -2.12
C VAL A 68 -0.85 -7.45 -2.52
N THR A 69 -1.58 -8.15 -1.66
CA THR A 69 -3.01 -8.39 -1.84
C THR A 69 -3.76 -7.82 -0.64
N ILE A 70 -4.70 -6.93 -0.91
CA ILE A 70 -5.42 -6.18 0.11
C ILE A 70 -6.92 -6.38 -0.09
N ARG A 71 -7.66 -6.56 0.99
CA ARG A 71 -9.12 -6.58 0.91
C ARG A 71 -9.66 -5.22 1.33
N LEU A 72 -10.53 -4.69 0.49
CA LEU A 72 -11.17 -3.40 0.75
C LEU A 72 -12.63 -3.52 0.37
N ASN A 73 -13.51 -3.27 1.33
CA ASN A 73 -14.96 -3.33 1.13
C ASN A 73 -15.40 -4.64 0.48
N GLY A 74 -14.83 -5.76 0.93
CA GLY A 74 -15.17 -7.09 0.44
C GLY A 74 -14.57 -7.44 -0.92
N THR A 75 -13.75 -6.59 -1.50
CA THR A 75 -13.11 -6.81 -2.80
C THR A 75 -11.60 -6.96 -2.59
N THR A 76 -11.02 -7.92 -3.31
CA THR A 76 -9.58 -8.18 -3.26
C THR A 76 -8.88 -7.32 -4.30
N LEU A 77 -7.94 -6.51 -3.85
CA LEU A 77 -7.20 -5.58 -4.69
C LEU A 77 -5.72 -5.92 -4.66
N ALA A 78 -5.04 -5.62 -5.76
CA ALA A 78 -3.61 -5.88 -5.89
C ALA A 78 -2.81 -4.58 -5.83
N ASP A 79 -1.64 -4.64 -5.22
CA ASP A 79 -0.71 -3.52 -5.20
C ASP A 79 0.71 -4.04 -5.33
N THR A 80 1.61 -3.15 -5.68
CA THR A 80 3.03 -3.40 -5.68
C THR A 80 3.66 -2.34 -4.80
N ALA A 81 4.47 -2.76 -3.85
CA ALA A 81 5.05 -1.84 -2.88
C ALA A 81 6.56 -1.97 -2.84
N TYR A 82 7.24 -0.83 -2.70
CA TYR A 82 8.67 -0.84 -2.40
C TYR A 82 8.88 -1.36 -0.98
N VAL A 83 9.80 -2.31 -0.82
CA VAL A 83 10.20 -2.79 0.50
C VAL A 83 11.18 -1.78 1.06
N MET A 84 10.75 -1.02 2.05
CA MET A 84 11.48 0.17 2.49
C MET A 84 12.05 -0.02 3.88
N PRO A 85 13.38 -0.28 3.98
CA PRO A 85 14.02 -0.40 5.30
C PRO A 85 13.88 0.91 6.08
N GLY A 86 13.57 0.79 7.37
CA GLY A 86 13.43 1.96 8.22
C GLY A 86 12.10 2.69 8.12
N LEU A 87 11.16 2.16 7.35
CA LEU A 87 9.83 2.74 7.28
C LEU A 87 9.14 2.66 8.63
N SER A 88 8.66 3.79 9.15
CA SER A 88 7.99 3.83 10.45
C SER A 88 6.54 3.36 10.39
N GLU A 89 5.91 3.44 9.21
CA GLU A 89 4.55 2.94 9.00
C GLU A 89 4.59 1.46 8.61
N GLU A 90 3.50 0.74 8.84
CA GLU A 90 3.41 -0.64 8.36
C GLU A 90 3.27 -0.64 6.83
N TYR A 91 2.42 0.24 6.32
CA TYR A 91 2.15 0.33 4.89
C TYR A 91 1.69 1.73 4.52
N ILE A 92 2.23 2.25 3.43
CA ILE A 92 1.78 3.53 2.87
C ILE A 92 1.17 3.23 1.50
N LEU A 93 -0.09 3.60 1.33
CA LEU A 93 -0.78 3.51 0.05
C LEU A 93 -0.54 4.77 -0.74
N GLY A 94 0.09 4.62 -1.90
CA GLY A 94 0.44 5.74 -2.74
C GLY A 94 -0.59 6.07 -3.81
N ALA A 95 -0.33 7.13 -4.55
CA ALA A 95 -1.25 7.65 -5.55
C ALA A 95 -1.56 6.65 -6.66
N GLU A 96 -0.59 5.85 -7.08
CA GLU A 96 -0.81 4.88 -8.15
C GLU A 96 -1.90 3.87 -7.80
N PHE A 97 -1.90 3.37 -6.56
CA PHE A 97 -2.94 2.45 -6.10
C PHE A 97 -4.30 3.15 -6.07
N LEU A 98 -4.34 4.35 -5.51
CA LEU A 98 -5.58 5.10 -5.38
C LEU A 98 -6.19 5.42 -6.74
N GLU A 99 -5.36 5.82 -7.69
CA GLU A 99 -5.80 6.12 -9.06
C GLU A 99 -6.26 4.87 -9.80
N ARG A 100 -5.54 3.76 -9.62
CA ARG A 100 -5.90 2.49 -10.28
C ARG A 100 -7.32 2.06 -9.93
N TYR A 101 -7.72 2.23 -8.68
CA TYR A 101 -9.02 1.78 -8.20
C TYR A 101 -10.02 2.91 -8.00
N ASP A 102 -9.69 4.11 -8.49
CA ASP A 102 -10.56 5.30 -8.38
C ASP A 102 -11.01 5.55 -6.94
N ILE A 103 -10.05 5.45 -6.02
CA ILE A 103 -10.28 5.71 -4.60
C ILE A 103 -9.89 7.15 -4.32
N ARG A 104 -10.81 7.92 -3.75
CA ARG A 104 -10.57 9.31 -3.38
C ARG A 104 -10.55 9.44 -1.87
N LEU A 105 -9.83 10.46 -1.41
CA LEU A 105 -9.73 10.73 0.02
C LEU A 105 -10.58 11.95 0.36
N ASP A 106 -11.25 11.87 1.50
CA ASP A 106 -11.94 13.02 2.09
C ASP A 106 -11.23 13.33 3.41
N PRO A 107 -10.18 14.18 3.39
CA PRO A 107 -9.39 14.45 4.60
C PRO A 107 -10.19 15.10 5.70
N LYS A 108 -11.17 15.94 5.35
CA LYS A 108 -12.02 16.62 6.34
C LYS A 108 -12.78 15.63 7.20
N ARG A 109 -13.34 14.60 6.57
CA ARG A 109 -14.13 13.59 7.27
C ARG A 109 -13.32 12.34 7.58
N ARG A 110 -12.03 12.32 7.23
CA ARG A 110 -11.11 11.21 7.43
C ARG A 110 -11.68 9.90 6.91
N ARG A 111 -12.20 9.93 5.70
CA ARG A 111 -12.79 8.74 5.10
C ARG A 111 -12.38 8.58 3.64
N LEU A 112 -12.57 7.37 3.14
CA LEU A 112 -12.33 7.04 1.76
C LEU A 112 -13.64 7.17 0.99
N LEU A 113 -13.54 7.67 -0.24
CA LEU A 113 -14.64 7.70 -1.18
C LEU A 113 -14.36 6.61 -2.21
N LEU A 114 -15.15 5.54 -2.17
CA LEU A 114 -14.95 4.38 -3.00
C LEU A 114 -15.93 4.37 -4.16
N PRO A 115 -15.50 3.89 -5.35
CA PRO A 115 -16.45 3.66 -6.43
C PRO A 115 -17.38 2.50 -6.07
N PRO A 116 -18.46 2.28 -6.82
CA PRO A 116 -19.32 1.12 -6.59
C PRO A 116 -18.49 -0.16 -6.60
N LYS A 117 -18.86 -1.11 -5.73
CA LYS A 117 -18.14 -2.38 -5.58
C LYS A 117 -17.95 -3.11 -6.91
N ARG A 118 -18.95 -3.05 -7.80
CA ARG A 118 -18.88 -3.66 -9.11
C ARG A 118 -17.74 -3.09 -9.95
N ARG A 119 -17.52 -1.77 -9.86
CA ARG A 119 -16.45 -1.12 -10.61
C ARG A 119 -15.08 -1.52 -10.07
N LEU A 120 -14.93 -1.63 -8.75
CA LEU A 120 -13.69 -2.12 -8.15
C LEU A 120 -13.35 -3.51 -8.68
N ALA A 121 -14.32 -4.40 -8.72
CA ALA A 121 -14.11 -5.77 -9.19
C ALA A 121 -13.68 -5.81 -10.66
N LEU A 122 -14.25 -4.93 -11.50
CA LEU A 122 -13.93 -4.90 -12.94
C LEU A 122 -12.48 -4.49 -13.21
N VAL A 123 -11.88 -3.69 -12.35
CA VAL A 123 -10.49 -3.25 -12.53
C VAL A 123 -9.52 -4.42 -12.38
N LEU A 124 -9.93 -5.49 -11.71
CA LEU A 124 -9.07 -6.66 -11.49
C LEU A 124 -8.98 -7.60 -12.70
N VAL A 125 -9.81 -7.42 -13.68
CA VAL A 125 -9.89 -8.32 -14.83
C VAL A 125 -8.84 -8.02 -15.88
#